data_bcd4ce6f8bc222897d5a8cbc25c14649
#
_entry.id   bcd4ce6f8bc222897d5a8cbc25c14649
#
_cell.length_a   1.000
_cell.length_b   1.000
_cell.length_c   1.000
_cell.angle_alpha   90.00
_cell.angle_beta   90.00
_cell.angle_gamma   90.00
#
_symmetry.space_group_name_H-M   'P 1'
#
loop_
_entity.id
_entity.type
_entity.pdbx_description
1 polymer ?
#
loop_
_entity_poly.entity_id
_entity_poly.type
_entity_poly.pdbx_seq_one_letter_code
_entity_poly.pdbx_strand_id
1 'polypeptide(L)'
;LTGRTPNRAGVYDWIPSGTKTHMKKNELTIPAMLKTAGYATCMSGKWHCNGFFNRKEQPQPGDFGFDHWFATQNNAAPSHENPRNFVRNGKEVGKLKGFSCRIVAQEAGKWIESHVKKNPDQPFFTFVAFHEPHEPISSPKSMIKNYPRAKKKGEALYYANVENMDYA
;
A
#
# COMPACT_ATOMS: atom_id res chain seq x y z
N LEU A 1 -4.10 4.54 -10.84
CA LEU A 1 -5.06 3.44 -11.00
C LEU A 1 -6.01 3.65 -12.18
N THR A 2 -6.48 4.87 -12.44
CA THR A 2 -7.51 5.19 -13.45
C THR A 2 -6.96 5.84 -14.72
N GLY A 3 -5.69 6.25 -14.77
CA GLY A 3 -5.13 7.07 -15.84
C GLY A 3 -5.72 8.49 -15.94
N ARG A 4 -6.55 8.90 -14.97
CA ARG A 4 -7.21 10.22 -14.93
C ARG A 4 -6.61 11.09 -13.83
N THR A 5 -6.75 12.40 -13.96
CA THR A 5 -6.39 13.33 -12.88
C THR A 5 -7.27 13.08 -11.65
N PRO A 6 -6.74 13.25 -10.42
CA PRO A 6 -7.51 13.01 -9.19
C PRO A 6 -8.85 13.74 -9.14
N ASN A 7 -8.89 15.00 -9.60
CA ASN A 7 -10.11 15.81 -9.61
C ASN A 7 -11.24 15.17 -10.44
N ARG A 8 -10.91 14.57 -11.59
CA ARG A 8 -11.90 13.83 -12.41
C ARG A 8 -12.41 12.59 -11.71
N ALA A 9 -11.55 11.93 -10.93
CA ALA A 9 -11.90 10.76 -10.13
C ALA A 9 -12.61 11.11 -8.81
N GLY A 10 -12.87 12.39 -8.52
CA GLY A 10 -13.59 12.85 -7.33
C GLY A 10 -12.70 13.15 -6.12
N VAL A 11 -11.38 13.19 -6.32
CA VAL A 11 -10.40 13.50 -5.27
C VAL A 11 -9.78 14.84 -5.58
N TYR A 12 -10.15 15.87 -4.82
CA TYR A 12 -9.73 17.26 -5.06
C TYR A 12 -8.55 17.70 -4.20
N ASP A 13 -8.28 16.97 -3.13
CA ASP A 13 -7.22 17.25 -2.16
C ASP A 13 -6.86 15.96 -1.42
N TRP A 14 -5.87 16.04 -0.51
CA TRP A 14 -5.53 14.98 0.43
C TRP A 14 -6.77 14.46 1.19
N ILE A 15 -6.89 13.14 1.34
CA ILE A 15 -8.05 12.50 1.96
C ILE A 15 -7.76 12.21 3.44
N PRO A 16 -8.25 13.03 4.39
CA PRO A 16 -8.15 12.71 5.81
C PRO A 16 -8.93 11.45 6.16
N SER A 17 -8.43 10.68 7.12
CA SER A 17 -9.20 9.56 7.69
C SER A 17 -10.48 10.08 8.35
N GLY A 18 -11.58 9.34 8.17
CA GLY A 18 -12.89 9.71 8.74
C GLY A 18 -13.68 10.74 7.91
N THR A 19 -13.24 11.06 6.70
CA THR A 19 -13.96 12.00 5.81
C THR A 19 -14.80 11.29 4.76
N LYS A 20 -15.77 12.05 4.18
CA LYS A 20 -16.63 11.55 3.11
C LYS A 20 -15.97 11.51 1.74
N THR A 21 -14.77 12.07 1.60
CA THR A 21 -14.03 12.11 0.33
C THR A 21 -13.54 10.71 -0.06
N HIS A 22 -13.80 10.32 -1.28
CA HIS A 22 -13.31 9.07 -1.84
C HIS A 22 -13.26 9.11 -3.37
N MET A 23 -12.49 8.23 -3.97
CA MET A 23 -12.53 7.98 -5.41
C MET A 23 -13.92 7.48 -5.83
N LYS A 24 -14.46 8.01 -6.91
CA LYS A 24 -15.79 7.62 -7.42
C LYS A 24 -15.86 6.12 -7.67
N LYS A 25 -16.96 5.50 -7.24
CA LYS A 25 -17.15 4.05 -7.34
C LYS A 25 -17.15 3.52 -8.79
N ASN A 26 -17.57 4.33 -9.74
CA ASN A 26 -17.69 3.96 -11.15
C ASN A 26 -16.44 4.27 -11.99
N GLU A 27 -15.31 4.57 -11.35
CA GLU A 27 -14.04 4.74 -12.06
C GLU A 27 -13.55 3.39 -12.59
N LEU A 28 -13.20 3.39 -13.88
CA LEU A 28 -12.53 2.25 -14.49
C LEU A 28 -11.06 2.23 -14.06
N THR A 29 -10.66 1.15 -13.40
CA THR A 29 -9.30 0.99 -12.88
C THR A 29 -8.51 -0.06 -13.64
N ILE A 30 -7.17 0.03 -13.59
CA ILE A 30 -6.28 -0.98 -14.19
C ILE A 30 -6.62 -2.40 -13.70
N PRO A 31 -6.74 -2.68 -12.38
CA PRO A 31 -7.08 -4.03 -11.93
C PRO A 31 -8.47 -4.48 -12.40
N ALA A 32 -9.47 -3.60 -12.43
CA ALA A 32 -10.79 -3.95 -12.95
C ALA A 32 -10.76 -4.34 -14.43
N MET A 33 -9.99 -3.62 -15.26
CA MET A 33 -9.79 -3.96 -16.67
C MET A 33 -9.05 -5.29 -16.85
N LEU A 34 -7.98 -5.49 -16.08
CA LEU A 34 -7.19 -6.73 -16.17
C LEU A 34 -7.98 -7.96 -15.75
N LYS A 35 -8.90 -7.83 -14.80
CA LYS A 35 -9.84 -8.91 -14.45
C LYS A 35 -10.69 -9.34 -15.64
N THR A 36 -11.15 -8.42 -16.47
CA THR A 36 -11.93 -8.78 -17.69
C THR A 36 -11.07 -9.54 -18.70
N ALA A 37 -9.75 -9.41 -18.63
CA ALA A 37 -8.78 -10.18 -19.43
C ALA A 37 -8.26 -11.45 -18.71
N GLY A 38 -8.90 -11.88 -17.62
CA GLY A 38 -8.58 -13.11 -16.91
C GLY A 38 -7.46 -13.02 -15.89
N TYR A 39 -6.94 -11.82 -15.60
CA TYR A 39 -5.90 -11.64 -14.58
C TYR A 39 -6.45 -11.80 -13.16
N ALA A 40 -5.68 -12.45 -12.30
CA ALA A 40 -5.83 -12.32 -10.86
C ALA A 40 -5.14 -11.03 -10.38
N THR A 41 -5.68 -10.38 -9.35
CA THR A 41 -5.25 -9.04 -8.98
C THR A 41 -4.96 -8.91 -7.49
N CYS A 42 -3.82 -8.32 -7.15
CA CYS A 42 -3.40 -8.10 -5.77
C CYS A 42 -2.98 -6.65 -5.54
N MET A 43 -3.29 -6.13 -4.35
CA MET A 43 -2.75 -4.89 -3.83
C MET A 43 -2.09 -5.12 -2.48
N SER A 44 -0.90 -4.55 -2.28
CA SER A 44 -0.23 -4.51 -0.99
C SER A 44 0.32 -3.12 -0.69
N GLY A 45 -0.06 -2.53 0.45
CA GLY A 45 0.47 -1.25 0.93
C GLY A 45 -0.54 -0.12 1.07
N LYS A 46 -0.16 1.11 0.74
CA LYS A 46 -0.97 2.32 0.95
C LYS A 46 -2.10 2.44 -0.07
N TRP A 47 -3.36 2.50 0.41
CA TRP A 47 -4.53 2.70 -0.43
C TRP A 47 -4.82 4.18 -0.73
N HIS A 48 -5.08 4.97 0.25
CA HIS A 48 -5.33 6.42 0.25
C HIS A 48 -6.33 6.93 -0.81
N CYS A 49 -7.31 6.13 -1.18
CA CYS A 49 -8.35 6.52 -2.14
C CYS A 49 -9.73 6.70 -1.50
N ASN A 50 -9.84 6.60 -0.16
CA ASN A 50 -11.07 6.86 0.59
C ASN A 50 -10.77 7.34 2.02
N GLY A 51 -11.74 8.04 2.64
CA GLY A 51 -11.65 8.48 4.03
C GLY A 51 -12.19 7.44 5.02
N PHE A 52 -13.21 6.67 4.63
CA PHE A 52 -13.78 5.58 5.45
C PHE A 52 -13.23 4.23 5.02
N PHE A 53 -11.94 4.02 5.34
CA PHE A 53 -11.27 2.77 5.05
C PHE A 53 -11.80 1.64 5.93
N ASN A 54 -11.93 0.44 5.33
CA ASN A 54 -12.50 -0.75 5.96
C ASN A 54 -13.94 -0.55 6.48
N ARG A 55 -14.73 0.30 5.81
CA ARG A 55 -16.14 0.55 6.11
C ARG A 55 -16.97 0.44 4.85
N LYS A 56 -18.22 -0.02 5.00
CA LYS A 56 -19.17 -0.25 3.88
C LYS A 56 -19.68 1.02 3.20
N GLU A 57 -19.54 2.17 3.86
CA GLU A 57 -20.03 3.47 3.40
C GLU A 57 -19.27 4.01 2.19
N GLN A 58 -18.05 3.52 1.96
CA GLN A 58 -17.22 3.94 0.83
C GLN A 58 -16.60 2.73 0.13
N PRO A 59 -16.29 2.87 -1.18
CA PRO A 59 -15.61 1.79 -1.91
C PRO A 59 -14.26 1.44 -1.31
N GLN A 60 -13.96 0.15 -1.24
CA GLN A 60 -12.72 -0.42 -0.75
C GLN A 60 -11.86 -0.94 -1.91
N PRO A 61 -10.59 -1.35 -1.72
CA PRO A 61 -9.76 -1.86 -2.81
C PRO A 61 -10.42 -2.96 -3.64
N GLY A 62 -11.18 -3.85 -3.01
CA GLY A 62 -11.93 -4.91 -3.70
C GLY A 62 -12.99 -4.40 -4.67
N ASP A 63 -13.65 -3.26 -4.36
CA ASP A 63 -14.64 -2.63 -5.24
C ASP A 63 -14.01 -2.04 -6.52
N PHE A 64 -12.70 -1.86 -6.52
CA PHE A 64 -11.92 -1.37 -7.65
C PHE A 64 -11.15 -2.46 -8.41
N GLY A 65 -11.49 -3.73 -8.16
CA GLY A 65 -11.01 -4.84 -8.94
C GLY A 65 -9.86 -5.62 -8.35
N PHE A 66 -9.46 -5.40 -7.10
CA PHE A 66 -8.46 -6.22 -6.43
C PHE A 66 -9.10 -7.45 -5.77
N ASP A 67 -8.67 -8.65 -6.17
CA ASP A 67 -9.12 -9.93 -5.58
C ASP A 67 -8.54 -10.15 -4.19
N HIS A 68 -7.30 -9.72 -4.01
CA HIS A 68 -6.61 -9.70 -2.72
C HIS A 68 -6.09 -8.29 -2.43
N TRP A 69 -6.25 -7.83 -1.19
CA TRP A 69 -5.67 -6.60 -0.76
C TRP A 69 -5.23 -6.64 0.71
N PHE A 70 -4.06 -6.07 0.93
CA PHE A 70 -3.45 -5.90 2.23
C PHE A 70 -3.00 -4.46 2.35
N ALA A 71 -3.78 -3.63 3.06
CA ALA A 71 -3.61 -2.19 2.91
C ALA A 71 -3.83 -1.41 4.21
N THR A 72 -3.34 -0.16 4.19
CA THR A 72 -3.68 0.88 5.14
C THR A 72 -4.46 1.99 4.44
N GLN A 73 -5.24 2.78 5.18
CA GLN A 73 -5.92 3.94 4.61
C GLN A 73 -4.90 4.95 4.07
N ASN A 74 -3.93 5.34 4.89
CA ASN A 74 -2.85 6.27 4.57
C ASN A 74 -1.51 5.63 5.00
N ASN A 75 -0.70 6.27 5.83
CA ASN A 75 0.60 5.74 6.23
C ASN A 75 0.48 4.57 7.20
N ALA A 76 1.52 3.74 7.23
CA ALA A 76 1.70 2.74 8.27
C ALA A 76 1.82 3.43 9.64
N ALA A 77 1.00 3.01 10.60
CA ALA A 77 0.87 3.65 11.91
C ALA A 77 1.01 2.65 13.07
N PRO A 78 1.59 3.07 14.19
CA PRO A 78 2.02 4.42 14.55
C PRO A 78 3.34 4.87 13.91
N SER A 79 4.02 3.99 13.20
CA SER A 79 5.31 4.19 12.54
C SER A 79 5.48 3.18 11.41
N HIS A 80 6.43 3.39 10.50
CA HIS A 80 6.85 2.37 9.52
C HIS A 80 7.42 1.12 10.20
N GLU A 81 7.91 1.24 11.42
CA GLU A 81 8.35 0.12 12.22
C GLU A 81 7.22 -0.39 13.12
N ASN A 82 6.96 -1.70 13.07
CA ASN A 82 5.94 -2.40 13.87
C ASN A 82 4.52 -1.79 13.75
N PRO A 83 4.00 -1.61 12.54
CA PRO A 83 2.68 -1.04 12.32
C PRO A 83 1.55 -1.94 12.84
N ARG A 84 0.35 -1.34 13.06
CA ARG A 84 -0.82 -2.06 13.58
C ARG A 84 -2.14 -1.70 12.89
N ASN A 85 -2.09 -0.94 11.79
CA ASN A 85 -3.26 -0.41 11.12
C ASN A 85 -3.51 -1.04 9.74
N PHE A 86 -2.92 -2.20 9.48
CA PHE A 86 -3.16 -2.95 8.26
C PHE A 86 -4.45 -3.76 8.31
N VAL A 87 -5.10 -3.81 7.17
CA VAL A 87 -6.31 -4.62 6.92
C VAL A 87 -6.05 -5.55 5.74
N ARG A 88 -6.41 -6.82 5.87
CA ARG A 88 -6.36 -7.83 4.80
C ARG A 88 -7.78 -8.23 4.43
N ASN A 89 -8.21 -7.90 3.21
CA ASN A 89 -9.53 -8.29 2.68
C ASN A 89 -10.67 -7.99 3.67
N GLY A 90 -10.69 -6.81 4.26
CA GLY A 90 -11.71 -6.37 5.20
C GLY A 90 -11.49 -6.77 6.67
N LYS A 91 -10.45 -7.54 7.00
CA LYS A 91 -10.14 -7.98 8.37
C LYS A 91 -8.91 -7.26 8.89
N GLU A 92 -9.00 -6.66 10.07
CA GLU A 92 -7.85 -6.07 10.77
C GLU A 92 -6.82 -7.15 11.10
N VAL A 93 -5.53 -6.84 10.82
CA VAL A 93 -4.43 -7.78 11.03
C VAL A 93 -3.80 -7.63 12.43
N GLY A 94 -3.98 -6.46 13.04
CA GLY A 94 -3.38 -6.14 14.32
C GLY A 94 -1.89 -5.76 14.21
N LYS A 95 -1.16 -5.93 15.31
CA LYS A 95 0.25 -5.54 15.41
C LYS A 95 1.14 -6.44 14.57
N LEU A 96 1.92 -5.84 13.69
CA LEU A 96 2.92 -6.50 12.86
C LEU A 96 4.32 -6.20 13.39
N LYS A 97 5.28 -7.08 13.10
CA LYS A 97 6.68 -6.92 13.49
C LYS A 97 7.53 -6.62 12.26
N GLY A 98 8.39 -5.61 12.35
CA GLY A 98 9.30 -5.21 11.27
C GLY A 98 8.89 -3.92 10.57
N PHE A 99 9.54 -3.62 9.46
CA PHE A 99 9.32 -2.39 8.68
C PHE A 99 8.25 -2.58 7.61
N SER A 100 7.42 -1.55 7.41
CA SER A 100 6.26 -1.59 6.51
C SER A 100 6.62 -1.97 5.07
N CYS A 101 7.74 -1.48 4.51
CA CYS A 101 8.18 -1.87 3.18
C CYS A 101 8.37 -3.39 3.05
N ARG A 102 9.08 -4.01 3.99
CA ARG A 102 9.31 -5.46 3.99
C ARG A 102 8.02 -6.25 4.21
N ILE A 103 7.14 -5.76 5.10
CA ILE A 103 5.83 -6.37 5.36
C ILE A 103 4.98 -6.36 4.09
N VAL A 104 4.95 -5.22 3.39
CA VAL A 104 4.19 -5.02 2.14
C VAL A 104 4.73 -5.91 1.02
N ALA A 105 6.06 -5.95 0.83
CA ALA A 105 6.70 -6.79 -0.18
C ALA A 105 6.50 -8.29 0.11
N GLN A 106 6.65 -8.71 1.36
CA GLN A 106 6.43 -10.10 1.77
C GLN A 106 4.98 -10.55 1.59
N GLU A 107 4.00 -9.68 1.87
CA GLU A 107 2.59 -10.01 1.62
C GLU A 107 2.32 -10.22 0.14
N ALA A 108 2.83 -9.33 -0.71
CA ALA A 108 2.74 -9.45 -2.16
C ALA A 108 3.42 -10.74 -2.67
N GLY A 109 4.64 -11.03 -2.22
CA GLY A 109 5.39 -12.24 -2.57
C GLY A 109 4.64 -13.52 -2.19
N LYS A 110 4.14 -13.60 -0.96
CA LYS A 110 3.33 -14.77 -0.51
C LYS A 110 2.07 -14.97 -1.33
N TRP A 111 1.42 -13.88 -1.71
CA TRP A 111 0.24 -13.98 -2.58
C TRP A 111 0.63 -14.48 -3.97
N ILE A 112 1.70 -13.96 -4.58
CA ILE A 112 2.21 -14.41 -5.88
C ILE A 112 2.57 -15.89 -5.84
N GLU A 113 3.36 -16.33 -4.86
CA GLU A 113 3.74 -17.74 -4.68
C GLU A 113 2.52 -18.65 -4.56
N SER A 114 1.55 -18.25 -3.74
CA SER A 114 0.30 -19.01 -3.57
C SER A 114 -0.52 -19.05 -4.86
N HIS A 115 -0.58 -17.93 -5.60
CA HIS A 115 -1.33 -17.83 -6.85
C HIS A 115 -0.71 -18.71 -7.92
N VAL A 116 0.59 -18.58 -8.18
CA VAL A 116 1.31 -19.38 -9.20
C VAL A 116 1.22 -20.88 -8.91
N LYS A 117 1.29 -21.27 -7.63
CA LYS A 117 1.15 -22.68 -7.24
C LYS A 117 -0.25 -23.24 -7.53
N LYS A 118 -1.31 -22.43 -7.37
CA LYS A 118 -2.71 -22.88 -7.53
C LYS A 118 -3.22 -22.75 -8.95
N ASN A 119 -2.75 -21.73 -9.65
CA ASN A 119 -3.24 -21.31 -10.97
C ASN A 119 -2.05 -20.96 -11.88
N PRO A 120 -1.20 -21.93 -12.25
CA PRO A 120 0.07 -21.68 -12.94
C PRO A 120 -0.10 -20.96 -14.29
N ASP A 121 -1.22 -21.19 -14.98
CA ASP A 121 -1.50 -20.62 -16.31
C ASP A 121 -2.29 -19.29 -16.25
N GLN A 122 -2.72 -18.86 -15.06
CA GLN A 122 -3.45 -17.61 -14.93
C GLN A 122 -2.51 -16.43 -14.73
N PRO A 123 -2.52 -15.43 -15.60
CA PRO A 123 -1.72 -14.23 -15.40
C PRO A 123 -2.20 -13.47 -14.17
N PHE A 124 -1.29 -12.69 -13.56
CA PHE A 124 -1.60 -11.88 -12.41
C PHE A 124 -1.07 -10.45 -12.55
N PHE A 125 -1.69 -9.56 -11.81
CA PHE A 125 -1.27 -8.18 -11.62
C PHE A 125 -1.14 -7.88 -10.13
N THR A 126 0.03 -7.38 -9.73
CA THR A 126 0.28 -6.97 -8.35
C THR A 126 0.66 -5.50 -8.29
N PHE A 127 -0.10 -4.72 -7.51
CA PHE A 127 0.17 -3.32 -7.22
C PHE A 127 0.75 -3.20 -5.81
N VAL A 128 2.06 -2.90 -5.72
CA VAL A 128 2.77 -2.69 -4.45
C VAL A 128 2.94 -1.19 -4.23
N ALA A 129 2.31 -0.68 -3.18
CA ALA A 129 2.31 0.75 -2.84
C ALA A 129 3.01 0.96 -1.49
N PHE A 130 4.30 1.22 -1.52
CA PHE A 130 5.08 1.47 -0.31
C PHE A 130 4.62 2.74 0.43
N HIS A 131 4.80 2.76 1.74
CA HIS A 131 4.58 3.94 2.58
C HIS A 131 5.83 4.83 2.59
N GLU A 132 6.98 4.19 2.52
CA GLU A 132 8.29 4.82 2.47
C GLU A 132 8.47 5.61 1.15
N PRO A 133 9.16 6.73 1.17
CA PRO A 133 9.81 7.38 2.31
C PRO A 133 8.96 8.48 2.96
N HIS A 134 7.63 8.37 3.00
CA HIS A 134 6.73 9.36 3.58
C HIS A 134 6.87 9.45 5.12
N GLU A 135 6.65 10.61 5.70
CA GLU A 135 6.62 10.82 7.15
C GLU A 135 5.43 10.12 7.83
N PRO A 136 5.58 9.72 9.11
CA PRO A 136 6.79 9.76 9.97
C PRO A 136 7.77 8.63 9.61
N ILE A 137 9.02 9.01 9.32
CA ILE A 137 10.06 8.09 8.87
C ILE A 137 10.58 7.24 10.05
N SER A 138 10.71 5.94 9.82
CA SER A 138 11.44 5.02 10.70
C SER A 138 12.35 4.11 9.87
N SER A 139 13.61 3.99 10.27
CA SER A 139 14.61 3.24 9.52
C SER A 139 15.47 2.37 10.43
N PRO A 140 16.01 1.25 9.93
CA PRO A 140 16.91 0.43 10.71
C PRO A 140 18.14 1.23 11.17
N LYS A 141 18.47 1.17 12.46
CA LYS A 141 19.63 1.88 13.02
C LYS A 141 20.94 1.49 12.36
N SER A 142 21.06 0.25 11.89
CA SER A 142 22.22 -0.24 11.14
C SER A 142 22.41 0.50 9.82
N MET A 143 21.33 0.78 9.10
CA MET A 143 21.36 1.49 7.81
C MET A 143 21.62 2.99 7.98
N ILE A 144 21.09 3.63 9.05
CA ILE A 144 21.38 5.04 9.35
C ILE A 144 22.89 5.30 9.44
N LYS A 145 23.65 4.36 9.98
CA LYS A 145 25.12 4.45 10.09
C LYS A 145 25.85 4.46 8.73
N ASN A 146 25.21 4.02 7.65
CA ASN A 146 25.78 4.03 6.31
C ASN A 146 25.92 5.45 5.74
N TYR A 147 25.29 6.46 6.37
CA TYR A 147 25.24 7.85 5.90
C TYR A 147 25.91 8.86 6.85
N PRO A 148 27.22 8.68 7.19
CA PRO A 148 27.91 9.55 8.15
C PRO A 148 28.14 10.98 7.63
N ARG A 149 28.03 11.19 6.31
CA ARG A 149 28.20 12.51 5.66
C ARG A 149 26.92 13.30 5.51
N ALA A 150 25.79 12.81 5.99
CA ALA A 150 24.52 13.53 5.96
C ALA A 150 24.64 14.85 6.77
N LYS A 151 24.31 15.98 6.14
CA LYS A 151 24.59 17.32 6.68
C LYS A 151 23.45 17.86 7.53
N LYS A 152 22.21 17.45 7.26
CA LYS A 152 21.02 17.93 7.96
C LYS A 152 20.47 16.87 8.90
N LYS A 153 19.86 17.32 10.01
CA LYS A 153 19.13 16.44 10.90
C LYS A 153 18.02 15.72 10.10
N GLY A 154 18.04 14.39 10.11
CA GLY A 154 17.06 13.57 9.43
C GLY A 154 17.47 13.07 8.03
N GLU A 155 18.50 13.63 7.37
CA GLU A 155 18.95 13.15 6.06
C GLU A 155 19.39 11.67 6.12
N ALA A 156 20.23 11.31 7.10
CA ALA A 156 20.65 9.92 7.26
C ALA A 156 19.47 8.97 7.51
N LEU A 157 18.46 9.43 8.26
CA LEU A 157 17.24 8.68 8.52
C LEU A 157 16.43 8.48 7.21
N TYR A 158 16.31 9.53 6.39
CA TYR A 158 15.63 9.49 5.11
C TYR A 158 16.34 8.56 4.12
N TYR A 159 17.67 8.71 3.95
CA TYR A 159 18.44 7.86 3.05
C TYR A 159 18.38 6.38 3.46
N ALA A 160 18.50 6.10 4.75
CA ALA A 160 18.33 4.75 5.28
C ALA A 160 16.90 4.20 5.10
N ASN A 161 15.90 5.07 5.03
CA ASN A 161 14.52 4.66 4.75
C ASN A 161 14.34 4.23 3.28
N VAL A 162 14.92 4.99 2.35
CA VAL A 162 14.96 4.63 0.93
C VAL A 162 15.75 3.34 0.72
N GLU A 163 16.95 3.22 1.33
CA GLU A 163 17.76 2.00 1.31
C GLU A 163 16.98 0.79 1.82
N ASN A 164 16.27 0.93 2.95
CA ASN A 164 15.47 -0.17 3.51
C ASN A 164 14.30 -0.58 2.62
N MET A 165 13.72 0.36 1.88
CA MET A 165 12.67 0.09 0.89
C MET A 165 13.25 -0.63 -0.33
N ASP A 166 14.45 -0.27 -0.78
CA ASP A 166 15.13 -0.89 -1.93
C ASP A 166 15.50 -2.37 -1.66
N TYR A 167 15.74 -2.70 -0.39
CA TYR A 167 15.99 -4.08 0.06
C TYR A 167 14.70 -4.88 0.38
N ALA A 168 13.52 -4.35 0.14
CA ALA A 168 12.26 -5.03 0.43
C ALA A 168 11.84 -5.92 -0.73
#